data_2d00160ab78aac724ff87e607944ffcd
#
_entry.id   2d00160ab78aac724ff87e607944ffcd
#
_cell.length_a   1.000
_cell.length_b   1.000
_cell.length_c   1.000
_cell.angle_alpha   90.00
_cell.angle_beta   90.00
_cell.angle_gamma   90.00
#
_symmetry.space_group_name_H-M   'P 1'
#
loop_
_entity.id
_entity.type
_entity.pdbx_description
1 polymer ?
#
loop_
_entity_poly.entity_id
_entity_poly.type
_entity_poly.pdbx_seq_one_letter_code
_entity_poly.pdbx_strand_id
1 'polypeptide(L)'
;MKKTILIIFSLLLALTGGCSMNDNDKNTTNDIKTEAVKPKEMDPKDLPQVPAFQDEKTREYMVSTKEAEPGYYVLESKLKGFRMLFPEEAKYVSKLSSFGKNEETIMFDSFNKKTNIQYDGQLDYHREKSFANDKDTMLDIVSGRNGYKGKFEERELSDKIVYSAQKKSVFDDVEGKNNFSYRFFGYVKSTKKDYLGIEYSFRFACYSDEEACPLKKDEARKKVQKIIDSITFLKVK
;
A
#
# COMPACT_ATOMS: atom_id res chain seq x y z
N MET A 1 25.33 -46.28 47.86
CA MET A 1 24.33 -47.36 47.71
C MET A 1 23.53 -47.01 46.44
N LYS A 2 23.82 -47.67 45.32
CA LYS A 2 23.08 -48.77 44.71
C LYS A 2 21.62 -48.35 44.47
N LYS A 3 21.05 -48.30 43.26
CA LYS A 3 20.96 -49.24 42.12
C LYS A 3 20.31 -48.45 40.98
N THR A 4 20.77 -48.36 39.77
CA THR A 4 20.72 -49.32 38.63
C THR A 4 19.33 -49.81 38.25
N ILE A 5 19.15 -49.88 36.96
CA ILE A 5 18.27 -50.73 36.15
C ILE A 5 17.12 -49.92 35.45
N LEU A 6 16.79 -50.08 34.22
CA LEU A 6 17.23 -50.73 32.98
C LEU A 6 16.17 -50.37 31.91
N ILE A 7 16.61 -49.94 30.76
CA ILE A 7 16.21 -50.33 29.43
C ILE A 7 14.83 -51.03 29.25
N ILE A 8 13.97 -50.48 28.38
CA ILE A 8 13.31 -51.31 27.35
C ILE A 8 13.12 -50.45 26.07
N PHE A 9 13.78 -50.87 25.08
CA PHE A 9 13.71 -50.78 23.65
C PHE A 9 12.36 -51.26 23.14
N SER A 10 11.69 -50.51 22.28
CA SER A 10 10.68 -51.06 21.40
C SER A 10 10.70 -50.34 20.06
N LEU A 11 11.27 -51.04 19.16
CA LEU A 11 11.38 -50.86 17.72
C LEU A 11 10.09 -51.40 17.07
N LEU A 12 9.46 -50.64 16.21
CA LEU A 12 8.53 -51.11 15.14
C LEU A 12 8.55 -50.07 14.04
N LEU A 13 9.34 -50.29 13.04
CA LEU A 13 9.11 -50.85 11.70
C LEU A 13 7.96 -50.20 10.91
N ALA A 14 8.40 -49.37 10.03
CA ALA A 14 8.30 -49.32 8.58
C ALA A 14 7.03 -49.91 7.92
N LEU A 15 6.33 -49.06 7.19
CA LEU A 15 5.66 -49.48 5.98
C LEU A 15 6.03 -48.52 4.86
N THR A 16 6.93 -48.97 4.04
CA THR A 16 7.30 -48.50 2.72
C THR A 16 6.17 -48.76 1.74
N GLY A 17 5.56 -47.72 1.25
CA GLY A 17 4.75 -47.76 0.03
C GLY A 17 5.62 -47.34 -1.14
N GLY A 18 6.14 -48.36 -1.88
CA GLY A 18 6.94 -48.15 -3.05
C GLY A 18 6.10 -47.62 -4.20
N CYS A 19 6.57 -46.52 -4.82
CA CYS A 19 6.19 -46.18 -6.19
C CYS A 19 7.15 -46.83 -7.15
N SER A 20 6.59 -47.70 -7.96
CA SER A 20 7.20 -48.38 -9.11
C SER A 20 7.66 -47.31 -10.12
N MET A 21 8.96 -47.27 -10.39
CA MET A 21 9.50 -46.67 -11.62
C MET A 21 9.06 -47.54 -12.80
N ASN A 22 8.45 -46.91 -13.77
CA ASN A 22 8.43 -47.42 -15.14
C ASN A 22 9.03 -46.33 -16.06
N ASP A 23 10.24 -46.55 -16.51
CA ASP A 23 10.87 -45.81 -17.58
C ASP A 23 10.17 -46.09 -18.89
N ASN A 24 9.73 -45.07 -19.55
CA ASN A 24 9.78 -44.73 -20.97
C ASN A 24 8.58 -43.88 -21.34
N ASP A 25 8.80 -42.55 -21.49
CA ASP A 25 8.54 -41.90 -22.74
C ASP A 25 9.02 -40.43 -22.71
N LYS A 26 9.76 -40.13 -23.76
CA LYS A 26 10.08 -38.75 -24.14
C LYS A 26 8.76 -38.00 -24.38
N ASN A 27 8.48 -36.92 -23.65
CA ASN A 27 8.05 -35.69 -24.28
C ASN A 27 7.85 -34.54 -23.29
N THR A 28 8.53 -33.44 -23.55
CA THR A 28 8.10 -32.06 -23.39
C THR A 28 7.51 -31.72 -22.00
N THR A 29 8.36 -31.40 -21.05
CA THR A 29 7.99 -30.57 -19.91
C THR A 29 7.57 -29.19 -20.42
N ASN A 30 6.31 -29.06 -20.75
CA ASN A 30 5.64 -27.75 -20.69
C ASN A 30 5.53 -27.38 -19.19
N ASP A 31 6.50 -26.69 -18.66
CA ASP A 31 6.35 -25.84 -17.50
C ASP A 31 5.31 -24.78 -17.86
N ILE A 32 4.04 -25.13 -17.79
CA ILE A 32 2.94 -24.18 -17.71
C ILE A 32 3.14 -23.51 -16.36
N LYS A 33 3.92 -22.42 -16.33
CA LYS A 33 3.79 -21.40 -15.29
C LYS A 33 2.36 -20.92 -15.39
N THR A 34 1.49 -21.50 -14.58
CA THR A 34 0.15 -20.99 -14.37
C THR A 34 0.37 -19.61 -13.74
N GLU A 35 0.37 -18.55 -14.55
CA GLU A 35 0.33 -17.19 -14.02
C GLU A 35 -0.88 -17.13 -13.10
N ALA A 36 -0.66 -16.78 -11.84
CA ALA A 36 -1.75 -16.67 -10.88
C ALA A 36 -2.79 -15.70 -11.45
N VAL A 37 -4.06 -16.15 -11.51
CA VAL A 37 -5.17 -15.36 -12.03
C VAL A 37 -5.21 -14.02 -11.29
N LYS A 38 -5.23 -12.92 -12.03
CA LYS A 38 -5.23 -11.58 -11.44
C LYS A 38 -6.58 -11.30 -10.79
N PRO A 39 -6.62 -10.58 -9.66
CA PRO A 39 -7.87 -10.28 -8.96
C PRO A 39 -8.97 -9.67 -9.85
N LYS A 40 -8.60 -8.87 -10.87
CA LYS A 40 -9.54 -8.28 -11.83
C LYS A 40 -10.27 -9.31 -12.71
N GLU A 41 -9.73 -10.52 -12.83
CA GLU A 41 -10.24 -11.60 -13.69
C GLU A 41 -11.02 -12.66 -12.89
N MET A 42 -11.06 -12.52 -11.55
CA MET A 42 -11.76 -13.44 -10.65
C MET A 42 -13.22 -13.03 -10.45
N ASP A 43 -14.07 -14.02 -10.16
CA ASP A 43 -15.45 -13.77 -9.75
C ASP A 43 -15.45 -13.00 -8.41
N PRO A 44 -16.24 -11.92 -8.26
CA PRO A 44 -16.31 -11.14 -7.02
C PRO A 44 -16.60 -11.94 -5.74
N LYS A 45 -17.33 -13.05 -5.86
CA LYS A 45 -17.64 -13.95 -4.72
C LYS A 45 -16.41 -14.71 -4.20
N ASP A 46 -15.41 -14.94 -5.06
CA ASP A 46 -14.19 -15.67 -4.74
C ASP A 46 -13.07 -14.75 -4.26
N LEU A 47 -13.34 -13.44 -4.23
CA LEU A 47 -12.43 -12.41 -3.76
C LEU A 47 -12.60 -12.11 -2.26
N PRO A 48 -11.57 -11.55 -1.59
CA PRO A 48 -11.73 -11.02 -0.24
C PRO A 48 -12.93 -10.08 -0.15
N GLN A 49 -13.76 -10.27 0.89
CA GLN A 49 -14.99 -9.48 1.08
C GLN A 49 -14.70 -8.15 1.78
N VAL A 50 -13.72 -7.42 1.25
CA VAL A 50 -13.29 -6.09 1.73
C VAL A 50 -13.46 -5.05 0.62
N PRO A 51 -13.64 -3.75 0.96
CA PRO A 51 -13.89 -2.69 0.00
C PRO A 51 -12.91 -2.65 -1.19
N ALA A 52 -11.62 -2.85 -0.95
CA ALA A 52 -10.58 -2.87 -1.99
C ALA A 52 -10.82 -3.90 -3.10
N PHE A 53 -11.43 -5.06 -2.78
CA PHE A 53 -11.71 -6.10 -3.76
C PHE A 53 -13.14 -6.12 -4.26
N GLN A 54 -14.08 -5.51 -3.55
CA GLN A 54 -15.47 -5.40 -3.99
C GLN A 54 -15.67 -4.24 -4.98
N ASP A 55 -14.74 -3.31 -5.06
CA ASP A 55 -14.71 -2.26 -6.09
C ASP A 55 -13.91 -2.73 -7.32
N GLU A 56 -14.59 -2.78 -8.48
CA GLU A 56 -14.01 -3.26 -9.73
C GLU A 56 -12.78 -2.45 -10.17
N LYS A 57 -12.82 -1.13 -10.01
CA LYS A 57 -11.73 -0.25 -10.42
C LYS A 57 -10.51 -0.38 -9.53
N THR A 58 -10.71 -0.61 -8.24
CA THR A 58 -9.64 -0.89 -7.30
C THR A 58 -8.96 -2.22 -7.62
N ARG A 59 -9.73 -3.26 -7.98
CA ARG A 59 -9.19 -4.58 -8.35
C ARG A 59 -8.20 -4.54 -9.53
N GLU A 60 -8.36 -3.59 -10.45
CA GLU A 60 -7.44 -3.43 -11.59
C GLU A 60 -5.98 -3.17 -11.15
N TYR A 61 -5.81 -2.62 -9.95
CA TYR A 61 -4.50 -2.30 -9.35
C TYR A 61 -3.95 -3.38 -8.43
N MET A 62 -4.78 -4.32 -7.98
CA MET A 62 -4.36 -5.35 -7.01
C MET A 62 -3.49 -6.41 -7.67
N VAL A 63 -2.34 -6.72 -7.03
CA VAL A 63 -1.38 -7.72 -7.53
C VAL A 63 -1.86 -9.15 -7.25
N SER A 64 -2.45 -9.37 -6.06
CA SER A 64 -2.95 -10.68 -5.61
C SER A 64 -4.03 -10.51 -4.56
N THR A 65 -4.77 -11.60 -4.28
CA THR A 65 -5.77 -11.66 -3.19
C THR A 65 -5.16 -11.96 -1.82
N LYS A 66 -3.85 -12.16 -1.74
CA LYS A 66 -3.16 -12.45 -0.48
C LYS A 66 -2.79 -11.15 0.21
N GLU A 67 -3.13 -11.03 1.49
CA GLU A 67 -2.61 -9.96 2.34
C GLU A 67 -1.07 -9.98 2.37
N ALA A 68 -0.48 -8.81 2.21
CA ALA A 68 0.95 -8.61 2.42
C ALA A 68 1.28 -8.39 3.90
N GLU A 69 0.39 -7.70 4.59
CA GLU A 69 0.35 -7.48 6.03
C GLU A 69 -1.12 -7.38 6.47
N PRO A 70 -1.46 -7.62 7.76
CA PRO A 70 -2.83 -7.55 8.24
C PRO A 70 -3.54 -6.25 7.84
N GLY A 71 -4.64 -6.36 7.10
CA GLY A 71 -5.42 -5.24 6.58
C GLY A 71 -4.82 -4.51 5.37
N TYR A 72 -3.75 -5.06 4.74
CA TYR A 72 -3.10 -4.45 3.59
C TYR A 72 -2.80 -5.44 2.48
N TYR A 73 -3.05 -5.00 1.25
CA TYR A 73 -2.74 -5.74 0.03
C TYR A 73 -1.72 -4.97 -0.82
N VAL A 74 -1.13 -5.62 -1.81
CA VAL A 74 -0.18 -4.96 -2.71
C VAL A 74 -0.93 -4.34 -3.89
N LEU A 75 -0.80 -3.02 -4.03
CA LEU A 75 -1.19 -2.28 -5.22
C LEU A 75 0.02 -2.11 -6.15
N GLU A 76 -0.18 -2.27 -7.45
CA GLU A 76 0.79 -1.92 -8.50
C GLU A 76 0.21 -0.83 -9.39
N SER A 77 0.99 0.23 -9.64
CA SER A 77 0.59 1.32 -10.53
C SER A 77 0.36 0.82 -11.96
N LYS A 78 -0.57 1.44 -12.72
CA LYS A 78 -0.84 1.09 -14.13
C LYS A 78 0.39 1.28 -15.02
N LEU A 79 1.19 2.29 -14.72
CA LEU A 79 2.47 2.52 -15.40
C LEU A 79 3.56 1.52 -14.98
N LYS A 80 3.25 0.60 -14.06
CA LYS A 80 4.21 -0.37 -13.48
C LYS A 80 5.49 0.31 -12.97
N GLY A 81 5.32 1.50 -12.41
CA GLY A 81 6.42 2.32 -11.90
C GLY A 81 6.73 2.03 -10.44
N PHE A 82 5.73 1.62 -9.69
CA PHE A 82 5.89 1.31 -8.26
C PHE A 82 4.82 0.33 -7.76
N ARG A 83 5.11 -0.24 -6.58
CA ARG A 83 4.17 -0.97 -5.73
C ARG A 83 4.11 -0.34 -4.36
N MET A 84 2.99 -0.52 -3.66
CA MET A 84 2.81 -0.09 -2.28
C MET A 84 1.79 -0.95 -1.55
N LEU A 85 1.76 -0.85 -0.23
CA LEU A 85 0.66 -1.37 0.59
C LEU A 85 -0.58 -0.51 0.38
N PHE A 86 -1.70 -1.17 0.12
CA PHE A 86 -3.02 -0.54 -0.06
C PHE A 86 -3.98 -1.01 1.03
N PRO A 87 -4.64 -0.11 1.77
CA PRO A 87 -5.54 -0.50 2.85
C PRO A 87 -6.78 -1.24 2.34
N GLU A 88 -7.20 -2.29 3.01
CA GLU A 88 -8.36 -3.11 2.63
C GLU A 88 -9.68 -2.33 2.59
N GLU A 89 -9.80 -1.32 3.45
CA GLU A 89 -11.01 -0.48 3.56
C GLU A 89 -11.09 0.61 2.50
N ALA A 90 -10.02 0.86 1.72
CA ALA A 90 -9.98 1.94 0.74
C ALA A 90 -10.47 1.50 -0.64
N LYS A 91 -10.94 2.49 -1.43
CA LYS A 91 -11.35 2.33 -2.82
C LYS A 91 -10.70 3.38 -3.71
N TYR A 92 -10.31 2.96 -4.89
CA TYR A 92 -9.79 3.84 -5.92
C TYR A 92 -10.87 4.80 -6.45
N VAL A 93 -10.54 6.08 -6.53
CA VAL A 93 -11.47 7.13 -7.02
C VAL A 93 -11.14 7.45 -8.47
N SER A 94 -11.76 6.74 -9.41
CA SER A 94 -11.45 6.84 -10.84
C SER A 94 -11.65 8.24 -11.43
N LYS A 95 -12.64 9.00 -10.96
CA LYS A 95 -12.93 10.36 -11.44
C LYS A 95 -11.86 11.40 -11.06
N LEU A 96 -11.05 11.12 -10.04
CA LEU A 96 -9.99 12.00 -9.55
C LEU A 96 -8.59 11.45 -9.83
N SER A 97 -8.53 10.31 -10.50
CA SER A 97 -7.28 9.65 -10.87
C SER A 97 -7.04 9.76 -12.36
N SER A 98 -5.80 9.74 -12.77
CA SER A 98 -5.40 9.82 -14.16
C SER A 98 -4.08 9.10 -14.41
N PHE A 99 -3.80 8.74 -15.65
CA PHE A 99 -2.47 8.28 -16.04
C PHE A 99 -2.17 8.72 -17.48
N GLY A 100 -0.91 9.07 -17.71
CA GLY A 100 -0.36 9.43 -18.99
C GLY A 100 0.86 8.58 -19.32
N LYS A 101 1.73 9.07 -20.22
CA LYS A 101 2.95 8.36 -20.59
C LYS A 101 3.95 8.27 -19.44
N ASN A 102 4.13 9.37 -18.71
CA ASN A 102 5.22 9.54 -17.73
C ASN A 102 4.72 9.99 -16.35
N GLU A 103 3.42 9.95 -16.11
CA GLU A 103 2.81 10.38 -14.87
C GLU A 103 1.53 9.61 -14.58
N GLU A 104 1.24 9.38 -13.32
CA GLU A 104 0.05 8.70 -12.85
C GLU A 104 -0.40 9.29 -11.52
N THR A 105 -1.64 9.75 -11.46
CA THR A 105 -2.30 10.15 -10.23
C THR A 105 -3.20 9.03 -9.76
N ILE A 106 -2.96 8.54 -8.56
CA ILE A 106 -3.80 7.55 -7.87
C ILE A 106 -4.48 8.24 -6.69
N MET A 107 -5.80 8.37 -6.78
CA MET A 107 -6.65 8.82 -5.68
C MET A 107 -7.42 7.63 -5.10
N PHE A 108 -7.54 7.58 -3.79
CA PHE A 108 -8.35 6.59 -3.09
C PHE A 108 -8.92 7.17 -1.82
N ASP A 109 -10.04 6.62 -1.37
CA ASP A 109 -10.72 7.06 -0.17
C ASP A 109 -11.28 5.88 0.65
N SER A 110 -11.61 6.16 1.88
CA SER A 110 -12.44 5.32 2.72
C SER A 110 -13.26 6.17 3.69
N PHE A 111 -14.42 5.66 4.09
CA PHE A 111 -15.24 6.26 5.13
C PHE A 111 -15.68 5.22 6.14
N ASN A 112 -15.34 5.43 7.40
CA ASN A 112 -15.76 4.59 8.51
C ASN A 112 -17.00 5.18 9.18
N LYS A 113 -18.16 4.59 8.90
CA LYS A 113 -19.46 5.05 9.45
C LYS A 113 -19.55 4.98 10.99
N LYS A 114 -18.79 4.08 11.63
CA LYS A 114 -18.83 3.94 13.10
C LYS A 114 -18.07 5.05 13.82
N THR A 115 -17.04 5.58 13.18
CA THR A 115 -16.16 6.60 13.75
C THR A 115 -16.31 7.96 13.09
N ASN A 116 -17.12 8.08 12.03
CA ASN A 116 -17.24 9.28 11.18
C ASN A 116 -15.89 9.83 10.68
N ILE A 117 -14.90 8.93 10.52
CA ILE A 117 -13.59 9.30 9.97
C ILE A 117 -13.58 9.02 8.48
N GLN A 118 -13.31 10.05 7.70
CA GLN A 118 -12.95 9.93 6.29
C GLN A 118 -11.43 9.92 6.15
N TYR A 119 -10.96 9.12 5.24
CA TYR A 119 -9.55 9.00 4.89
C TYR A 119 -9.41 9.09 3.37
N ASP A 120 -8.60 10.03 2.90
CA ASP A 120 -8.29 10.22 1.49
C ASP A 120 -6.78 10.11 1.27
N GLY A 121 -6.36 9.45 0.20
CA GLY A 121 -4.97 9.37 -0.21
C GLY A 121 -4.81 9.76 -1.68
N GLN A 122 -3.78 10.53 -1.96
CA GLN A 122 -3.34 10.90 -3.30
C GLN A 122 -1.86 10.60 -3.46
N LEU A 123 -1.50 9.97 -4.58
CA LEU A 123 -0.12 9.79 -5.02
C LEU A 123 -0.01 10.27 -6.46
N ASP A 124 0.94 11.16 -6.71
CA ASP A 124 1.29 11.65 -8.04
C ASP A 124 2.68 11.10 -8.38
N TYR A 125 2.71 10.06 -9.19
CA TYR A 125 3.92 9.41 -9.65
C TYR A 125 4.46 10.10 -10.90
N HIS A 126 5.75 10.41 -10.90
CA HIS A 126 6.48 11.04 -12.00
C HIS A 126 7.65 10.18 -12.42
N ARG A 127 7.81 9.96 -13.73
CA ARG A 127 8.99 9.33 -14.32
C ARG A 127 9.49 10.14 -15.50
N GLU A 128 10.80 10.11 -15.75
CA GLU A 128 11.43 10.83 -16.88
C GLU A 128 11.14 12.34 -16.88
N LYS A 129 10.86 12.91 -15.71
CA LYS A 129 10.65 14.34 -15.51
C LYS A 129 11.88 14.94 -14.82
N SER A 130 12.52 15.90 -15.43
CA SER A 130 13.73 16.52 -14.88
C SER A 130 13.53 17.09 -13.47
N PHE A 131 12.37 17.69 -13.21
CA PHE A 131 12.03 18.26 -11.91
C PHE A 131 11.91 17.20 -10.79
N ALA A 132 11.64 15.93 -11.12
CA ALA A 132 11.55 14.87 -10.13
C ALA A 132 12.89 14.57 -9.42
N ASN A 133 14.03 15.00 -10.01
CA ASN A 133 15.33 14.94 -9.33
C ASN A 133 15.64 16.16 -8.49
N ASP A 134 14.96 17.27 -8.74
CA ASP A 134 15.16 18.51 -8.02
C ASP A 134 14.28 18.50 -6.76
N LYS A 135 14.92 18.19 -5.63
CA LYS A 135 14.28 18.17 -4.32
C LYS A 135 13.59 19.50 -4.00
N ASP A 136 14.27 20.60 -4.21
CA ASP A 136 13.79 21.90 -3.77
C ASP A 136 12.57 22.33 -4.59
N THR A 137 12.61 22.13 -5.91
CA THR A 137 11.44 22.33 -6.79
C THR A 137 10.27 21.46 -6.35
N MET A 138 10.50 20.18 -6.05
CA MET A 138 9.40 19.29 -5.62
C MET A 138 8.82 19.69 -4.27
N LEU A 139 9.65 20.06 -3.31
CA LEU A 139 9.19 20.50 -1.99
C LEU A 139 8.44 21.84 -2.07
N ASP A 140 8.81 22.73 -2.98
CA ASP A 140 8.10 23.98 -3.25
C ASP A 140 6.71 23.70 -3.84
N ILE A 141 6.61 22.77 -4.80
CA ILE A 141 5.31 22.33 -5.37
C ILE A 141 4.41 21.77 -4.27
N VAL A 142 4.93 20.82 -3.47
CA VAL A 142 4.20 20.20 -2.35
C VAL A 142 3.78 21.25 -1.32
N SER A 143 4.65 22.20 -0.99
CA SER A 143 4.37 23.30 -0.07
C SER A 143 3.24 24.18 -0.59
N GLY A 144 3.31 24.58 -1.85
CA GLY A 144 2.29 25.41 -2.51
C GLY A 144 0.92 24.75 -2.51
N ARG A 145 0.83 23.46 -2.92
CA ARG A 145 -0.40 22.69 -2.96
C ARG A 145 -1.05 22.49 -1.58
N ASN A 146 -0.24 22.45 -0.53
CA ASN A 146 -0.72 22.24 0.85
C ASN A 146 -0.80 23.53 1.68
N GLY A 147 -0.43 24.70 1.13
CA GLY A 147 -0.36 25.95 1.87
C GLY A 147 0.54 25.82 3.10
N TYR A 148 1.74 25.25 2.93
CA TYR A 148 2.69 24.94 3.99
C TYR A 148 3.97 25.77 3.83
N LYS A 149 4.48 26.33 4.93
CA LYS A 149 5.69 27.16 4.96
C LYS A 149 6.77 26.64 5.92
N GLY A 150 6.54 25.42 6.47
CA GLY A 150 7.47 24.80 7.41
C GLY A 150 8.58 24.01 6.72
N LYS A 151 9.40 23.36 7.55
CA LYS A 151 10.44 22.44 7.07
C LYS A 151 9.90 21.02 6.95
N PHE A 152 10.36 20.30 5.93
CA PHE A 152 10.10 18.87 5.79
C PHE A 152 11.08 18.07 6.66
N GLU A 153 10.57 17.03 7.29
CA GLU A 153 11.41 15.97 7.86
C GLU A 153 11.98 15.14 6.71
N GLU A 154 13.29 14.91 6.72
CA GLU A 154 13.97 14.04 5.76
C GLU A 154 14.31 12.71 6.40
N ARG A 155 14.00 11.61 5.72
CA ARG A 155 14.27 10.26 6.18
C ARG A 155 14.78 9.40 5.03
N GLU A 156 16.02 8.92 5.15
CA GLU A 156 16.65 8.07 4.16
C GLU A 156 16.32 6.59 4.43
N LEU A 157 15.92 5.90 3.36
CA LEU A 157 15.69 4.45 3.31
C LEU A 157 16.62 3.84 2.25
N SER A 158 16.70 2.51 2.19
CA SER A 158 17.68 1.80 1.34
C SER A 158 17.61 2.14 -0.16
N ASP A 159 16.43 2.53 -0.66
CA ASP A 159 16.15 2.74 -2.09
C ASP A 159 15.50 4.09 -2.39
N LYS A 160 15.24 4.92 -1.36
CA LYS A 160 14.52 6.18 -1.49
C LYS A 160 14.80 7.14 -0.34
N ILE A 161 14.55 8.43 -0.58
CA ILE A 161 14.49 9.47 0.45
C ILE A 161 13.04 9.92 0.56
N VAL A 162 12.53 10.00 1.78
CA VAL A 162 11.17 10.46 2.08
C VAL A 162 11.25 11.83 2.75
N TYR A 163 10.63 12.82 2.14
CA TYR A 163 10.41 14.15 2.69
C TYR A 163 8.97 14.22 3.18
N SER A 164 8.75 14.57 4.44
CA SER A 164 7.42 14.54 5.05
C SER A 164 7.12 15.79 5.86
N ALA A 165 5.88 16.23 5.77
CA ALA A 165 5.32 17.29 6.58
C ALA A 165 3.87 16.98 6.95
N GLN A 166 3.32 17.74 7.89
CA GLN A 166 1.95 17.58 8.35
C GLN A 166 1.36 18.91 8.78
N LYS A 167 0.02 19.00 8.68
CA LYS A 167 -0.72 20.11 9.27
C LYS A 167 -2.08 19.67 9.80
N LYS A 168 -2.60 20.39 10.78
CA LYS A 168 -4.00 20.30 11.25
C LYS A 168 -4.75 21.46 10.61
N SER A 169 -5.97 21.21 10.13
CA SER A 169 -6.90 22.25 9.70
C SER A 169 -8.20 22.07 10.47
N VAL A 170 -8.79 23.18 10.89
CA VAL A 170 -10.11 23.21 11.54
C VAL A 170 -11.07 23.81 10.52
N PHE A 171 -12.27 23.27 10.43
CA PHE A 171 -13.34 23.75 9.55
C PHE A 171 -14.43 24.36 10.41
N ASP A 172 -14.73 25.63 10.16
CA ASP A 172 -15.72 26.40 10.92
C ASP A 172 -17.12 26.37 10.28
N ASP A 173 -17.39 25.40 9.40
CA ASP A 173 -18.56 25.43 8.53
C ASP A 173 -19.93 25.23 9.20
N VAL A 174 -19.96 24.88 10.51
CA VAL A 174 -21.21 24.73 11.25
C VAL A 174 -21.00 25.15 12.71
N GLU A 175 -21.83 26.06 13.21
CA GLU A 175 -21.82 26.51 14.62
C GLU A 175 -21.80 25.33 15.60
N GLY A 176 -20.80 25.32 16.47
CA GLY A 176 -20.68 24.37 17.57
C GLY A 176 -20.00 23.02 17.23
N LYS A 177 -19.49 22.80 16.02
CA LYS A 177 -18.87 21.54 15.61
C LYS A 177 -17.35 21.61 15.55
N ASN A 178 -16.66 20.69 16.24
CA ASN A 178 -15.19 20.56 16.19
C ASN A 178 -14.77 19.72 14.98
N ASN A 179 -15.08 20.19 13.77
CA ASN A 179 -14.63 19.53 12.53
C ASN A 179 -13.16 19.87 12.27
N PHE A 180 -12.32 18.86 12.16
CA PHE A 180 -10.92 19.07 11.85
C PHE A 180 -10.39 17.96 10.94
N SER A 181 -9.24 18.24 10.32
CA SER A 181 -8.48 17.21 9.62
C SER A 181 -7.01 17.28 9.96
N TYR A 182 -6.36 16.12 9.88
CA TYR A 182 -4.91 16.01 9.77
C TYR A 182 -4.55 15.70 8.33
N ARG A 183 -3.60 16.46 7.79
CA ARG A 183 -3.01 16.20 6.48
C ARG A 183 -1.54 15.89 6.63
N PHE A 184 -1.11 14.77 6.01
CA PHE A 184 0.27 14.32 5.92
C PHE A 184 0.65 14.32 4.45
N PHE A 185 1.74 14.98 4.10
CA PHE A 185 2.10 15.19 2.70
C PHE A 185 3.61 15.27 2.54
N GLY A 186 4.08 15.07 1.34
CA GLY A 186 5.50 15.11 1.07
C GLY A 186 5.89 14.57 -0.29
N TYR A 187 7.14 14.17 -0.38
CA TYR A 187 7.76 13.67 -1.58
C TYR A 187 8.63 12.44 -1.29
N VAL A 188 8.53 11.42 -2.13
CA VAL A 188 9.37 10.23 -2.11
C VAL A 188 10.24 10.26 -3.35
N LYS A 189 11.57 10.40 -3.17
CA LYS A 189 12.55 10.41 -4.25
C LYS A 189 13.27 9.06 -4.32
N SER A 190 13.35 8.47 -5.50
CA SER A 190 14.19 7.28 -5.72
C SER A 190 15.67 7.62 -5.57
N THR A 191 16.45 6.75 -4.88
CA THR A 191 17.92 6.84 -4.83
C THR A 191 18.60 5.86 -5.79
N LYS A 192 17.82 4.98 -6.43
CA LYS A 192 18.32 3.96 -7.37
C LYS A 192 18.13 4.35 -8.82
N LYS A 193 17.25 5.33 -9.09
CA LYS A 193 16.93 5.80 -10.44
C LYS A 193 16.68 7.30 -10.45
N ASP A 194 17.27 7.95 -11.45
CA ASP A 194 17.02 9.35 -11.71
C ASP A 194 15.64 9.61 -12.31
N TYR A 195 15.15 10.83 -12.12
CA TYR A 195 13.90 11.33 -12.69
C TYR A 195 12.67 10.53 -12.26
N LEU A 196 12.70 9.99 -11.03
CA LEU A 196 11.67 9.10 -10.50
C LEU A 196 11.28 9.49 -9.08
N GLY A 197 10.01 9.82 -8.89
CA GLY A 197 9.51 10.17 -7.57
C GLY A 197 7.99 10.17 -7.47
N ILE A 198 7.49 10.29 -6.26
CA ILE A 198 6.07 10.32 -5.91
C ILE A 198 5.82 11.46 -4.96
N GLU A 199 4.99 12.41 -5.37
CA GLU A 199 4.35 13.34 -4.45
C GLU A 199 3.18 12.64 -3.78
N TYR A 200 2.96 12.88 -2.48
CA TYR A 200 1.85 12.27 -1.76
C TYR A 200 1.13 13.25 -0.84
N SER A 201 -0.16 13.03 -0.67
CA SER A 201 -0.99 13.73 0.31
C SER A 201 -2.06 12.79 0.86
N PHE A 202 -2.15 12.70 2.18
CA PHE A 202 -3.15 11.92 2.90
C PHE A 202 -3.91 12.81 3.84
N ARG A 203 -5.23 12.77 3.80
CA ARG A 203 -6.09 13.52 4.70
C ARG A 203 -6.94 12.57 5.53
N PHE A 204 -6.98 12.82 6.82
CA PHE A 204 -7.93 12.22 7.75
C PHE A 204 -8.81 13.32 8.28
N ALA A 205 -10.10 13.22 8.02
CA ALA A 205 -11.08 14.20 8.46
C ALA A 205 -12.12 13.53 9.37
N CYS A 206 -12.54 14.26 10.37
CA CYS A 206 -13.60 13.87 11.26
C CYS A 206 -14.81 14.76 11.02
N TYR A 207 -15.96 14.13 10.84
CA TYR A 207 -17.24 14.78 10.63
C TYR A 207 -18.20 14.36 11.75
N SER A 208 -17.95 14.79 12.98
CA SER A 208 -18.80 14.43 14.12
C SER A 208 -19.69 15.59 14.52
N ASP A 209 -20.99 15.31 14.60
CA ASP A 209 -21.98 16.28 15.01
C ASP A 209 -22.25 16.25 16.52
N GLU A 210 -21.99 15.14 17.20
CA GLU A 210 -22.46 14.90 18.57
C GLU A 210 -21.41 14.30 19.51
N GLU A 211 -20.35 13.68 19.01
CA GLU A 211 -19.36 12.99 19.84
C GLU A 211 -17.94 13.51 19.60
N ALA A 212 -17.08 13.34 20.61
CA ALA A 212 -15.66 13.62 20.47
C ALA A 212 -15.07 12.72 19.36
N CYS A 213 -14.44 13.34 18.36
CA CYS A 213 -13.81 12.61 17.28
C CYS A 213 -12.70 11.68 17.80
N PRO A 214 -12.74 10.37 17.54
CA PRO A 214 -11.74 9.42 17.99
C PRO A 214 -10.43 9.49 17.20
N LEU A 215 -10.34 10.36 16.19
CA LEU A 215 -9.18 10.49 15.31
C LEU A 215 -7.93 10.94 16.08
N LYS A 216 -6.95 10.07 16.20
CA LYS A 216 -5.66 10.36 16.81
C LYS A 216 -4.61 10.64 15.76
N LYS A 217 -3.92 11.77 15.87
CA LYS A 217 -2.88 12.22 14.96
C LYS A 217 -1.78 11.17 14.75
N ASP A 218 -1.31 10.55 15.84
CA ASP A 218 -0.19 9.61 15.76
C ASP A 218 -0.59 8.27 15.13
N GLU A 219 -1.84 7.83 15.28
CA GLU A 219 -2.36 6.65 14.59
C GLU A 219 -2.47 6.92 13.08
N ALA A 220 -3.01 8.08 12.70
CA ALA A 220 -3.05 8.52 11.31
C ALA A 220 -1.65 8.65 10.69
N ARG A 221 -0.70 9.25 11.44
CA ARG A 221 0.71 9.35 11.00
C ARG A 221 1.31 7.97 10.75
N LYS A 222 1.17 7.03 11.69
CA LYS A 222 1.69 5.66 11.55
C LYS A 222 1.12 4.95 10.33
N LYS A 223 -0.17 5.11 10.06
CA LYS A 223 -0.82 4.54 8.87
C LYS A 223 -0.22 5.09 7.57
N VAL A 224 -0.08 6.41 7.48
CA VAL A 224 0.56 7.06 6.31
C VAL A 224 2.00 6.60 6.16
N GLN A 225 2.78 6.62 7.25
CA GLN A 225 4.18 6.20 7.24
C GLN A 225 4.33 4.77 6.74
N LYS A 226 3.49 3.85 7.21
CA LYS A 226 3.46 2.44 6.75
C LYS A 226 3.26 2.34 5.24
N ILE A 227 2.31 3.08 4.68
CA ILE A 227 2.03 3.07 3.24
C ILE A 227 3.22 3.65 2.45
N ILE A 228 3.74 4.81 2.87
CA ILE A 228 4.84 5.49 2.17
C ILE A 228 6.14 4.68 2.24
N ASP A 229 6.44 4.07 3.39
CA ASP A 229 7.64 3.24 3.55
C ASP A 229 7.59 1.97 2.71
N SER A 230 6.40 1.46 2.43
CA SER A 230 6.19 0.28 1.59
C SER A 230 6.38 0.54 0.09
N ILE A 231 6.43 1.80 -0.34
CA ILE A 231 6.63 2.13 -1.75
C ILE A 231 7.94 1.51 -2.26
N THR A 232 7.84 0.74 -3.33
CA THR A 232 8.99 0.17 -4.03
C THR A 232 8.93 0.55 -5.49
N PHE A 233 9.95 1.27 -5.98
CA PHE A 233 10.04 1.64 -7.38
C PHE A 233 10.43 0.42 -8.23
N LEU A 234 9.63 0.14 -9.26
CA LEU A 234 9.85 -0.99 -10.15
C LEU A 234 10.83 -0.64 -11.27
N LYS A 235 11.49 -1.68 -11.83
CA LYS A 235 12.30 -1.50 -13.05
C LYS A 235 11.34 -1.20 -14.20
N VAL A 236 11.42 -0.01 -14.76
CA VAL A 236 10.77 0.30 -16.04
C VAL A 236 11.52 -0.45 -17.12
N LYS A 237 10.83 -1.31 -17.86
CA LYS A 237 11.38 -1.99 -19.04
C LYS A 237 11.37 -1.06 -20.22
#